data_d7ecea3d3f2d0597e86a6071831da8cb
#
_entry.id   d7ecea3d3f2d0597e86a6071831da8cb
#
_cell.length_a   1.000
_cell.length_b   1.000
_cell.length_c   1.000
_cell.angle_alpha   90.00
_cell.angle_beta   90.00
_cell.angle_gamma   90.00
#
_symmetry.space_group_name_H-M   'P 1'
#
loop_
_entity.id
_entity.type
_entity.pdbx_description
1 polymer ?
#
loop_
_entity_poly.entity_id
_entity_poly.type
_entity_poly.pdbx_seq_one_letter_code
_entity_poly.pdbx_strand_id
1 'polypeptide(L)'
;MTAEIPSDYLRLLVEPNFGMLGTILPSDAPQVNPMWFEYDAETQTVRFTHTTYRQKYRNLQRNPAMSLAIFHPDDPESYLEVRGSLIETIPDPTGAFYVHLQNRYGNPSDRPPRDKEDRVILVMSITKAIAKD
;
A
#
# COMPACT_ATOMS: atom_id res chain seq x y z
N MET A 1 0.70 -14.79 11.74
CA MET A 1 1.85 -14.20 12.47
C MET A 1 2.32 -12.95 11.74
N THR A 2 2.44 -11.85 12.44
CA THR A 2 2.89 -10.59 11.88
C THR A 2 4.37 -10.37 12.19
N ALA A 3 5.06 -9.65 11.31
CA ALA A 3 6.47 -9.32 11.51
C ALA A 3 6.61 -8.13 12.45
N GLU A 4 7.66 -8.14 13.23
CA GLU A 4 8.01 -7.00 14.06
C GLU A 4 8.72 -5.95 13.19
N ILE A 5 8.27 -4.70 13.28
CA ILE A 5 8.86 -3.59 12.53
C ILE A 5 9.83 -2.86 13.46
N PRO A 6 11.11 -2.71 13.08
CA PRO A 6 12.06 -1.98 13.91
C PRO A 6 11.56 -0.58 14.24
N SER A 7 11.61 -0.19 15.50
CA SER A 7 10.99 1.05 15.99
C SER A 7 11.50 2.31 15.28
N ASP A 8 12.79 2.33 14.91
CA ASP A 8 13.37 3.49 14.23
C ASP A 8 12.86 3.65 12.80
N TYR A 9 12.25 2.61 12.22
CA TYR A 9 11.74 2.62 10.85
C TYR A 9 10.21 2.69 10.80
N LEU A 10 9.54 2.55 11.93
CA LEU A 10 8.07 2.59 11.97
C LEU A 10 7.51 3.91 11.43
N ARG A 11 8.22 5.00 11.63
CA ARG A 11 7.79 6.32 11.14
C ARG A 11 7.66 6.36 9.61
N LEU A 12 8.41 5.53 8.88
CA LEU A 12 8.30 5.47 7.42
C LEU A 12 6.92 4.99 6.99
N LEU A 13 6.29 4.12 7.79
CA LEU A 13 4.92 3.66 7.55
C LEU A 13 3.87 4.64 8.08
N VAL A 14 4.16 5.31 9.18
CA VAL A 14 3.20 6.20 9.83
C VAL A 14 3.08 7.55 9.10
N GLU A 15 4.20 8.06 8.57
CA GLU A 15 4.21 9.32 7.83
C GLU A 15 3.71 9.12 6.40
N PRO A 16 3.17 10.18 5.75
CA PRO A 16 2.63 10.06 4.38
C PRO A 16 3.74 10.03 3.32
N ASN A 17 4.52 8.99 3.32
CA ASN A 17 5.56 8.76 2.31
C ASN A 17 4.97 7.98 1.13
N PHE A 18 5.60 8.10 -0.05
CA PHE A 18 5.25 7.23 -1.16
C PHE A 18 5.88 5.87 -0.94
N GLY A 19 5.08 4.82 -1.16
CA GLY A 19 5.57 3.45 -1.11
C GLY A 19 5.70 2.90 -2.53
N MET A 20 6.77 2.15 -2.78
CA MET A 20 6.93 1.41 -4.04
C MET A 20 6.32 0.03 -3.84
N LEU A 21 5.16 -0.18 -4.43
CA LEU A 21 4.42 -1.44 -4.27
C LEU A 21 4.73 -2.39 -5.41
N GLY A 22 5.18 -3.60 -5.05
CA GLY A 22 5.44 -4.69 -5.99
C GLY A 22 4.35 -5.73 -5.96
N THR A 23 3.92 -6.18 -7.14
CA THR A 23 2.99 -7.28 -7.36
C THR A 23 3.51 -8.14 -8.50
N ILE A 24 2.87 -9.29 -8.77
CA ILE A 24 3.38 -10.26 -9.75
C ILE A 24 2.45 -10.30 -10.98
N LEU A 25 3.03 -10.01 -12.15
CA LEU A 25 2.33 -10.08 -13.43
C LEU A 25 2.01 -11.55 -13.82
N PRO A 26 1.09 -11.77 -14.77
CA PRO A 26 0.80 -13.13 -15.26
C PRO A 26 2.02 -13.86 -15.83
N SER A 27 3.04 -13.12 -16.28
CA SER A 27 4.30 -13.67 -16.77
C SER A 27 5.28 -14.08 -15.66
N ASP A 28 4.89 -13.89 -14.39
CA ASP A 28 5.72 -14.04 -13.19
C ASP A 28 6.79 -12.97 -13.04
N ALA A 29 6.79 -11.95 -13.90
CA ALA A 29 7.65 -10.79 -13.73
C ALA A 29 7.07 -9.87 -12.64
N PRO A 30 7.92 -9.14 -11.89
CA PRO A 30 7.42 -8.16 -10.93
C PRO A 30 6.94 -6.89 -11.62
N GLN A 31 5.92 -6.28 -11.05
CA GLN A 31 5.45 -4.95 -11.43
C GLN A 31 5.57 -4.04 -10.20
N VAL A 32 6.18 -2.87 -10.35
CA VAL A 32 6.43 -1.95 -9.23
C VAL A 32 5.96 -0.55 -9.59
N ASN A 33 5.18 0.06 -8.70
CA ASN A 33 4.65 1.42 -8.90
C ASN A 33 4.62 2.17 -7.57
N PRO A 34 4.75 3.52 -7.60
CA PRO A 34 4.54 4.32 -6.39
C PRO A 34 3.06 4.34 -6.03
N MET A 35 2.78 4.27 -4.73
CA MET A 35 1.41 4.24 -4.21
C MET A 35 1.28 5.10 -2.96
N TRP A 36 0.12 5.72 -2.79
CA TRP A 36 -0.34 6.21 -1.50
C TRP A 36 -0.73 5.01 -0.66
N PHE A 37 -0.52 5.10 0.64
CA PHE A 37 -0.91 4.02 1.56
C PHE A 37 -1.22 4.58 2.93
N GLU A 38 -1.87 3.75 3.75
CA GLU A 38 -2.02 4.02 5.17
C GLU A 38 -1.73 2.76 5.97
N TYR A 39 -0.90 2.89 6.98
CA TYR A 39 -0.58 1.80 7.89
C TYR A 39 -1.57 1.79 9.06
N ASP A 40 -2.09 0.62 9.39
CA ASP A 40 -2.94 0.40 10.56
C ASP A 40 -2.13 -0.38 11.59
N ALA A 41 -1.76 0.30 12.69
CA ALA A 41 -0.93 -0.29 13.73
C ALA A 41 -1.67 -1.36 14.54
N GLU A 42 -2.99 -1.25 14.67
CA GLU A 42 -3.78 -2.23 15.44
C GLU A 42 -3.80 -3.59 14.77
N THR A 43 -3.99 -3.61 13.46
CA THR A 43 -4.07 -4.85 12.68
C THR A 43 -2.75 -5.22 12.03
N GLN A 44 -1.77 -4.31 12.04
CA GLN A 44 -0.48 -4.42 11.34
C GLN A 44 -0.69 -4.74 9.86
N THR A 45 -1.55 -3.95 9.23
CA THR A 45 -1.84 -4.03 7.80
C THR A 45 -1.55 -2.71 7.12
N VAL A 46 -1.35 -2.77 5.80
CA VAL A 46 -1.22 -1.58 4.96
C VAL A 46 -2.39 -1.55 4.00
N ARG A 47 -3.01 -0.39 3.87
CA ARG A 47 -4.20 -0.22 3.03
C ARG A 47 -3.90 0.71 1.87
N PHE A 48 -4.41 0.35 0.70
CA PHE A 48 -4.24 1.09 -0.55
C PHE A 48 -5.60 1.32 -1.20
N THR A 49 -5.75 2.43 -1.91
CA THR A 49 -6.91 2.63 -2.78
C THR A 49 -6.56 2.20 -4.20
N HIS A 50 -7.46 1.46 -4.85
CA HIS A 50 -7.23 0.99 -6.23
C HIS A 50 -8.56 0.77 -6.94
N THR A 51 -8.50 0.34 -8.20
CA THR A 51 -9.71 0.06 -8.99
C THR A 51 -9.65 -1.37 -9.51
N THR A 52 -10.84 -1.97 -9.68
CA THR A 52 -10.96 -3.37 -10.10
C THR A 52 -10.57 -3.62 -11.56
N TYR A 53 -10.49 -2.58 -12.39
CA TYR A 53 -10.15 -2.74 -13.81
C TYR A 53 -8.66 -2.58 -14.13
N ARG A 54 -7.83 -2.24 -13.15
CA ARG A 54 -6.38 -2.03 -13.37
C ARG A 54 -5.58 -3.32 -13.23
N GLN A 55 -4.39 -3.32 -13.85
CA GLN A 55 -3.53 -4.51 -13.89
C GLN A 55 -3.12 -4.99 -12.50
N LYS A 56 -2.81 -4.09 -11.59
CA LYS A 56 -2.39 -4.45 -10.23
C LYS A 56 -3.46 -5.25 -9.49
N TYR A 57 -4.72 -4.85 -9.63
CA TYR A 57 -5.83 -5.58 -9.04
C TYR A 57 -5.90 -7.01 -9.61
N ARG A 58 -5.80 -7.14 -10.93
CA ARG A 58 -5.82 -8.45 -11.59
C ARG A 58 -4.64 -9.31 -11.17
N ASN A 59 -3.44 -8.69 -11.03
CA ASN A 59 -2.27 -9.40 -10.53
C ASN A 59 -2.56 -10.04 -9.18
N LEU A 60 -3.14 -9.25 -8.26
CA LEU A 60 -3.41 -9.70 -6.89
C LEU A 60 -4.51 -10.75 -6.80
N GLN A 61 -5.46 -10.76 -7.72
CA GLN A 61 -6.46 -11.83 -7.79
C GLN A 61 -5.83 -13.17 -8.19
N ARG A 62 -4.77 -13.15 -8.98
CA ARG A 62 -4.06 -14.35 -9.42
C ARG A 62 -2.99 -14.77 -8.43
N ASN A 63 -2.22 -13.82 -7.93
CA ASN A 63 -1.12 -14.06 -6.99
C ASN A 63 -1.15 -12.96 -5.93
N PRO A 64 -1.52 -13.27 -4.68
CA PRO A 64 -1.71 -12.24 -3.66
C PRO A 64 -0.41 -11.68 -3.07
N ALA A 65 0.76 -12.14 -3.51
CA ALA A 65 2.04 -11.68 -2.97
C ALA A 65 2.25 -10.18 -3.21
N MET A 66 2.69 -9.48 -2.16
CA MET A 66 2.93 -8.04 -2.18
C MET A 66 4.24 -7.71 -1.45
N SER A 67 4.94 -6.71 -1.98
CA SER A 67 6.09 -6.10 -1.29
C SER A 67 5.95 -4.59 -1.36
N LEU A 68 6.26 -3.90 -0.27
CA LEU A 68 6.20 -2.44 -0.21
C LEU A 68 7.54 -1.93 0.33
N ALA A 69 8.20 -1.06 -0.43
CA ALA A 69 9.44 -0.43 -0.01
C ALA A 69 9.23 1.07 0.17
N ILE A 70 9.67 1.60 1.31
CA ILE A 70 9.63 3.03 1.61
C ILE A 70 11.03 3.46 2.00
N PHE A 71 11.62 4.38 1.25
CA PHE A 71 12.92 4.92 1.63
C PHE A 71 12.75 6.20 2.45
N HIS A 72 13.76 6.47 3.27
CA HIS A 72 13.78 7.67 4.09
C HIS A 72 13.86 8.91 3.17
N PRO A 73 12.98 9.90 3.31
CA PRO A 73 12.94 11.03 2.36
C PRO A 73 14.24 11.83 2.30
N ASP A 74 15.00 11.87 3.39
CA ASP A 74 16.27 12.61 3.46
C ASP A 74 17.50 11.73 3.21
N ASP A 75 17.32 10.40 3.15
CA ASP A 75 18.40 9.45 2.94
C ASP A 75 17.87 8.21 2.22
N PRO A 76 17.92 8.20 0.87
CA PRO A 76 17.37 7.09 0.09
C PRO A 76 18.07 5.74 0.30
N GLU A 77 19.24 5.73 0.90
CA GLU A 77 19.93 4.48 1.23
C GLU A 77 19.36 3.80 2.48
N SER A 78 18.63 4.58 3.29
CA SER A 78 17.92 4.07 4.46
C SER A 78 16.48 3.75 4.06
N TYR A 79 16.06 2.49 4.23
CA TYR A 79 14.73 2.08 3.79
C TYR A 79 14.13 0.99 4.66
N LEU A 80 12.81 0.87 4.54
CA LEU A 80 12.04 -0.24 5.10
C LEU A 80 11.36 -0.98 3.94
N GLU A 81 11.50 -2.29 3.95
CA GLU A 81 10.75 -3.16 3.03
C GLU A 81 9.84 -4.06 3.87
N VAL A 82 8.54 -4.07 3.57
CA VAL A 82 7.60 -5.00 4.19
C VAL A 82 7.03 -5.92 3.12
N ARG A 83 6.91 -7.20 3.44
CA ARG A 83 6.38 -8.23 2.56
C ARG A 83 5.16 -8.88 3.18
N GLY A 84 4.24 -9.26 2.36
CA GLY A 84 3.03 -9.95 2.79
C GLY A 84 2.17 -10.34 1.62
N SER A 85 0.87 -10.30 1.82
CA SER A 85 -0.08 -10.65 0.78
C SER A 85 -1.37 -9.86 0.93
N LEU A 86 -2.14 -9.81 -0.15
CA LEU A 86 -3.49 -9.29 -0.10
C LEU A 86 -4.34 -10.25 0.72
N ILE A 87 -4.91 -9.75 1.82
CA ILE A 87 -5.75 -10.58 2.71
C ILE A 87 -7.22 -10.19 2.65
N GLU A 88 -7.52 -9.01 2.14
CA GLU A 88 -8.89 -8.54 2.05
C GLU A 88 -9.01 -7.48 0.97
N THR A 89 -10.14 -7.47 0.26
CA THR A 89 -10.51 -6.40 -0.66
C THR A 89 -11.85 -5.86 -0.22
N ILE A 90 -11.91 -4.58 0.14
CA ILE A 90 -13.11 -3.95 0.66
C ILE A 90 -13.68 -3.01 -0.41
N PRO A 91 -14.92 -3.18 -0.85
CA PRO A 91 -15.54 -2.23 -1.79
C PRO A 91 -15.60 -0.82 -1.18
N ASP A 92 -15.28 0.18 -2.00
CA ASP A 92 -15.31 1.59 -1.59
C ASP A 92 -16.07 2.40 -2.66
N PRO A 93 -17.36 2.12 -2.87
CA PRO A 93 -18.11 2.65 -4.01
C PRO A 93 -18.36 4.15 -3.95
N THR A 94 -18.16 4.79 -2.81
CA THR A 94 -18.26 6.24 -2.69
C THR A 94 -16.91 6.92 -2.88
N GLY A 95 -15.80 6.17 -2.92
CA GLY A 95 -14.45 6.70 -2.99
C GLY A 95 -13.98 7.36 -1.70
N ALA A 96 -14.64 7.08 -0.58
CA ALA A 96 -14.32 7.73 0.69
C ALA A 96 -12.87 7.49 1.13
N PHE A 97 -12.35 6.28 0.93
CA PHE A 97 -10.98 5.99 1.28
C PHE A 97 -9.97 6.70 0.37
N TYR A 98 -10.29 6.83 -0.92
CA TYR A 98 -9.48 7.62 -1.84
C TYR A 98 -9.38 9.07 -1.34
N VAL A 99 -10.51 9.66 -0.95
CA VAL A 99 -10.55 11.03 -0.41
C VAL A 99 -9.72 11.12 0.87
N HIS A 100 -9.84 10.12 1.74
CA HIS A 100 -9.07 10.07 2.97
C HIS A 100 -7.55 10.06 2.69
N LEU A 101 -7.09 9.24 1.75
CA LEU A 101 -5.68 9.20 1.38
C LEU A 101 -5.24 10.49 0.71
N GLN A 102 -6.08 11.06 -0.16
CA GLN A 102 -5.78 12.33 -0.81
C GLN A 102 -5.50 13.42 0.23
N ASN A 103 -6.32 13.51 1.27
CA ASN A 103 -6.10 14.46 2.36
C ASN A 103 -4.85 14.15 3.16
N ARG A 104 -4.58 12.87 3.43
CA ARG A 104 -3.39 12.42 4.14
C ARG A 104 -2.11 12.86 3.41
N TYR A 105 -2.12 12.84 2.08
CA TYR A 105 -0.97 13.21 1.25
C TYR A 105 -0.92 14.70 0.87
N GLY A 106 -1.69 15.54 1.57
CA GLY A 106 -1.59 16.98 1.45
C GLY A 106 -2.35 17.60 0.28
N ASN A 107 -3.27 16.86 -0.33
CA ASN A 107 -4.12 17.35 -1.41
C ASN A 107 -5.56 17.46 -0.92
N PRO A 108 -5.89 18.45 -0.05
CA PRO A 108 -7.20 18.51 0.56
C PRO A 108 -8.31 18.67 -0.46
N SER A 109 -9.28 17.77 -0.42
CA SER A 109 -10.44 17.78 -1.28
C SER A 109 -11.49 16.85 -0.68
N ASP A 110 -12.76 17.14 -0.95
CA ASP A 110 -13.86 16.26 -0.59
C ASP A 110 -14.44 15.57 -1.84
N ARG A 111 -13.77 15.73 -2.98
CA ARG A 111 -14.26 15.17 -4.25
C ARG A 111 -13.80 13.74 -4.43
N PRO A 112 -14.73 12.79 -4.54
CA PRO A 112 -14.37 11.43 -4.91
C PRO A 112 -13.86 11.37 -6.35
N PRO A 113 -13.07 10.33 -6.71
CA PRO A 113 -12.60 10.15 -8.08
C PRO A 113 -13.77 9.81 -9.02
N ARG A 114 -13.58 10.01 -10.31
CA ARG A 114 -14.60 9.70 -11.33
C ARG A 114 -14.93 8.21 -11.36
N ASP A 115 -13.95 7.37 -11.06
CA ASP A 115 -14.09 5.90 -11.06
C ASP A 115 -14.48 5.33 -9.69
N LYS A 116 -15.11 6.13 -8.84
CA LYS A 116 -15.45 5.74 -7.46
C LYS A 116 -16.22 4.42 -7.37
N GLU A 117 -17.08 4.15 -8.33
CA GLU A 117 -17.91 2.92 -8.31
C GLU A 117 -17.08 1.65 -8.42
N ASP A 118 -15.88 1.75 -9.02
CA ASP A 118 -14.94 0.64 -9.17
C ASP A 118 -13.85 0.64 -8.11
N ARG A 119 -13.92 1.56 -7.14
CA ARG A 119 -12.89 1.66 -6.10
C ARG A 119 -13.00 0.56 -5.07
N VAL A 120 -11.82 0.11 -4.63
CA VAL A 120 -11.69 -0.89 -3.57
C VAL A 120 -10.54 -0.47 -2.65
N ILE A 121 -10.58 -0.98 -1.43
CA ILE A 121 -9.48 -0.88 -0.48
C ILE A 121 -8.75 -2.22 -0.51
N LEU A 122 -7.47 -2.19 -0.85
CA LEU A 122 -6.63 -3.38 -0.81
C LEU A 122 -5.95 -3.44 0.56
N VAL A 123 -6.13 -4.53 1.29
CA VAL A 123 -5.55 -4.71 2.62
C VAL A 123 -4.42 -5.72 2.53
N MET A 124 -3.20 -5.26 2.83
CA MET A 124 -1.98 -6.05 2.79
C MET A 124 -1.55 -6.46 4.20
N SER A 125 -1.30 -7.76 4.40
CA SER A 125 -0.66 -8.24 5.62
C SER A 125 0.83 -7.91 5.62
N ILE A 126 1.45 -7.90 6.79
CA ILE A 126 2.90 -7.78 6.93
C ILE A 126 3.41 -9.04 7.58
N THR A 127 4.10 -9.89 6.83
CA THR A 127 4.67 -11.14 7.33
C THR A 127 6.17 -11.08 7.50
N LYS A 128 6.82 -10.09 6.89
CA LYS A 128 8.27 -9.87 7.03
C LYS A 128 8.60 -8.40 6.89
N ALA A 129 9.53 -7.91 7.71
CA ALA A 129 10.04 -6.54 7.62
C ALA A 129 11.56 -6.57 7.57
N ILE A 130 12.14 -5.79 6.65
CA ILE A 130 13.57 -5.67 6.44
C ILE A 130 13.90 -4.18 6.49
N ALA A 131 14.77 -3.78 7.40
CA ALA A 131 15.20 -2.38 7.53
C ALA A 131 16.69 -2.28 7.22
N LYS A 132 17.06 -1.20 6.56
CA LYS A 132 18.45 -0.94 6.20
C LYS A 132 18.78 0.53 6.43
N ASP A 133 19.95 0.77 7.01
CA ASP A 133 20.55 2.09 7.16
C ASP A 133 21.39 2.46 5.95
#